data_83055a03c934397bcd3a569e9221d437
#
_entry.id   83055a03c934397bcd3a569e9221d437
#
_cell.length_a   1.000
_cell.length_b   1.000
_cell.length_c   1.000
_cell.angle_alpha   90.00
_cell.angle_beta   90.00
_cell.angle_gamma   90.00
#
_symmetry.space_group_name_H-M   'P 1'
#
loop_
_entity.id
_entity.type
_entity.pdbx_description
1 polymer ?
#
loop_
_entity_poly.entity_id
_entity_poly.type
_entity_poly.pdbx_seq_one_letter_code
_entity_poly.pdbx_strand_id
1 'polypeptide(L)'
;MDRKDFIKQMRSWQNGSITRREFLGRTGLGLAAAVVATQMPGLLTSKAYGADKAIGDRVVLATWPNYHNAENFAAFAEKTGAHVQMNVFGSNEEMLAKLQAGGSGWDLFVPTNYTISTYVELGLIEPLDLARLPNFDAASYEKRFMEQGIVDGKLYAVPKNWGTTGFVYDSDKIKSKPTSWKEFWELAKGDASGRVMVHDYQLTAIGNALKSFGYSFNSLDPKELADAEKLLLEVKPHLFAINSDYQPSMRNGDAWMSMCWTGDGSQLHRDLPNMQFTLGKEGGELWSDFFAIPKGAERPDAAYALINFLLDPQVNKLEVEAHGYPSGDKRVDALLPKAMLDDPIMYPAAELLSALEFGAAATLTSPERAELMARFKAA
;
A
#
# COMPACT_ATOMS: atom_id res chain seq x y z
N MET A 1 13.20 8.28 -32.78
CA MET A 1 13.20 6.79 -32.72
C MET A 1 11.75 6.35 -32.60
N ASP A 2 11.29 5.43 -33.41
CA ASP A 2 9.91 4.94 -33.30
C ASP A 2 9.74 3.94 -32.14
N ARG A 3 8.49 3.60 -31.83
CA ARG A 3 8.14 2.70 -30.71
C ARG A 3 8.73 1.29 -30.88
N LYS A 4 8.85 0.79 -32.12
CA LYS A 4 9.39 -0.55 -32.40
C LYS A 4 10.90 -0.59 -32.18
N ASP A 5 11.60 0.45 -32.62
CA ASP A 5 13.05 0.58 -32.41
C ASP A 5 13.38 0.77 -30.92
N PHE A 6 12.57 1.53 -30.17
CA PHE A 6 12.75 1.66 -28.71
C PHE A 6 12.61 0.32 -28.00
N ILE A 7 11.57 -0.45 -28.29
CA ILE A 7 11.34 -1.78 -27.72
C ILE A 7 12.49 -2.75 -28.06
N LYS A 8 13.01 -2.66 -29.29
CA LYS A 8 14.15 -3.47 -29.72
C LYS A 8 15.42 -3.15 -28.93
N GLN A 9 15.72 -1.86 -28.73
CA GLN A 9 16.88 -1.43 -27.94
C GLN A 9 16.72 -1.81 -26.46
N MET A 10 15.53 -1.68 -25.89
CA MET A 10 15.23 -2.09 -24.53
C MET A 10 15.45 -3.60 -24.31
N ARG A 11 14.98 -4.44 -25.23
CA ARG A 11 15.23 -5.89 -25.18
C ARG A 11 16.72 -6.25 -25.31
N SER A 12 17.45 -5.52 -26.15
CA SER A 12 18.90 -5.72 -26.30
C SER A 12 19.67 -5.32 -25.05
N TRP A 13 19.22 -4.34 -24.31
CA TRP A 13 19.75 -3.98 -23.00
C TRP A 13 19.39 -5.02 -21.92
N GLN A 14 18.11 -5.41 -21.84
CA GLN A 14 17.64 -6.40 -20.86
C GLN A 14 18.32 -7.77 -20.97
N ASN A 15 18.66 -8.19 -22.17
CA ASN A 15 19.38 -9.47 -22.40
C ASN A 15 20.91 -9.32 -22.42
N GLY A 16 21.44 -8.17 -22.03
CA GLY A 16 22.88 -7.94 -21.91
C GLY A 16 23.63 -7.74 -23.23
N SER A 17 22.93 -7.64 -24.38
CA SER A 17 23.55 -7.47 -25.69
C SER A 17 24.10 -6.06 -25.94
N ILE A 18 23.66 -5.08 -25.17
CA ILE A 18 24.20 -3.71 -25.13
C ILE A 18 24.29 -3.20 -23.70
N THR A 19 25.25 -2.33 -23.42
CA THR A 19 25.42 -1.70 -22.12
C THR A 19 24.38 -0.59 -21.88
N ARG A 20 24.16 -0.21 -20.62
CA ARG A 20 23.30 0.91 -20.23
C ARG A 20 23.69 2.22 -20.96
N ARG A 21 24.99 2.47 -21.10
CA ARG A 21 25.51 3.66 -21.78
C ARG A 21 25.15 3.67 -23.28
N GLU A 22 25.25 2.52 -23.94
CA GLU A 22 24.86 2.37 -25.34
C GLU A 22 23.35 2.49 -25.52
N PHE A 23 22.54 1.95 -24.60
CA PHE A 23 21.09 2.11 -24.61
C PHE A 23 20.69 3.59 -24.50
N LEU A 24 21.21 4.31 -23.51
CA LEU A 24 20.94 5.74 -23.30
C LEU A 24 21.42 6.59 -24.49
N GLY A 25 22.57 6.28 -25.08
CA GLY A 25 23.08 6.95 -26.26
C GLY A 25 22.22 6.73 -27.51
N ARG A 26 21.70 5.51 -27.71
CA ARG A 26 20.87 5.14 -28.86
C ARG A 26 19.43 5.62 -28.76
N THR A 27 18.91 5.80 -27.55
CA THR A 27 17.52 6.24 -27.29
C THR A 27 17.38 7.75 -27.15
N GLY A 28 18.49 8.49 -27.08
CA GLY A 28 18.50 9.96 -26.91
C GLY A 28 18.17 10.41 -25.47
N LEU A 29 17.99 9.47 -24.54
CA LEU A 29 17.65 9.76 -23.14
C LEU A 29 18.85 10.29 -22.31
N GLY A 30 20.07 10.15 -22.85
CA GLY A 30 21.29 10.61 -22.19
C GLY A 30 21.45 12.13 -22.07
N LEU A 31 20.73 12.91 -22.89
CA LEU A 31 20.78 14.39 -22.85
C LEU A 31 19.73 15.00 -21.90
N ALA A 32 18.64 14.30 -21.61
CA ALA A 32 17.62 14.79 -20.68
C ALA A 32 18.05 14.69 -19.20
N ALA A 33 18.86 13.70 -18.86
CA ALA A 33 19.36 13.51 -17.49
C ALA A 33 20.40 14.58 -17.06
N ALA A 34 21.12 15.20 -18.01
CA ALA A 34 22.11 16.22 -17.70
C ALA A 34 21.52 17.61 -17.45
N VAL A 35 20.28 17.89 -17.89
CA VAL A 35 19.65 19.22 -17.76
C VAL A 35 18.85 19.34 -16.45
N VAL A 36 18.41 18.23 -15.86
CA VAL A 36 17.64 18.22 -14.60
C VAL A 36 18.55 18.41 -13.38
N ALA A 37 19.83 18.05 -13.46
CA ALA A 37 20.78 18.16 -12.36
C ALA A 37 21.18 19.62 -12.01
N THR A 38 20.86 20.61 -12.83
CA THR A 38 21.27 22.01 -12.62
C THR A 38 20.18 22.92 -12.03
N GLN A 39 18.98 22.43 -11.76
CA GLN A 39 17.86 23.24 -11.28
C GLN A 39 17.27 22.87 -9.92
N MET A 40 17.96 22.10 -9.09
CA MET A 40 17.56 21.86 -7.69
C MET A 40 18.63 22.31 -6.67
N PRO A 41 18.75 23.61 -6.38
CA PRO A 41 19.53 24.06 -5.24
C PRO A 41 18.66 24.02 -3.99
N GLY A 42 18.57 22.88 -3.33
CA GLY A 42 17.77 22.71 -2.11
C GLY A 42 17.88 21.34 -1.44
N LEU A 43 18.41 20.34 -2.15
CA LEU A 43 18.52 18.97 -1.62
C LEU A 43 19.76 18.73 -0.72
N LEU A 44 20.50 19.76 -0.33
CA LEU A 44 21.79 19.59 0.33
C LEU A 44 21.83 19.97 1.82
N THR A 45 20.69 20.13 2.49
CA THR A 45 20.68 20.45 3.93
C THR A 45 19.98 19.44 4.82
N SER A 46 19.81 18.18 4.41
CA SER A 46 19.52 17.13 5.37
C SER A 46 20.77 16.84 6.19
N LYS A 47 20.68 16.90 7.52
CA LYS A 47 21.74 16.53 8.46
C LYS A 47 22.39 15.23 8.00
N ALA A 48 23.68 15.28 7.66
CA ALA A 48 24.42 14.12 7.19
C ALA A 48 24.26 12.98 8.20
N TYR A 49 23.74 11.87 7.77
CA TYR A 49 23.94 10.59 8.44
C TYR A 49 25.46 10.41 8.54
N GLY A 50 25.97 10.22 9.75
CA GLY A 50 27.42 10.19 10.01
C GLY A 50 28.10 9.27 8.99
N ALA A 51 29.07 9.83 8.29
CA ALA A 51 29.81 9.21 7.18
C ALA A 51 30.77 8.08 7.61
N ASP A 52 30.61 7.47 8.80
CA ASP A 52 31.64 6.64 9.42
C ASP A 52 31.36 5.12 9.48
N LYS A 53 30.21 4.61 8.96
CA LYS A 53 30.02 3.15 8.77
C LYS A 53 29.37 2.89 7.42
N ALA A 54 30.06 2.14 6.57
CA ALA A 54 29.45 1.57 5.37
C ALA A 54 28.26 0.68 5.78
N ILE A 55 27.03 1.07 5.39
CA ILE A 55 25.79 0.31 5.70
C ILE A 55 25.65 -0.96 4.86
N GLY A 56 26.67 -1.30 4.05
CA GLY A 56 26.65 -2.40 3.09
C GLY A 56 26.24 -1.94 1.69
N ASP A 57 26.12 -2.90 0.79
CA ASP A 57 25.84 -2.68 -0.65
C ASP A 57 24.35 -2.79 -1.00
N ARG A 58 23.51 -3.26 -0.08
CA ARG A 58 22.08 -3.46 -0.31
C ARG A 58 21.26 -3.42 0.98
N VAL A 59 19.94 -3.22 0.79
CA VAL A 59 18.90 -3.43 1.79
C VAL A 59 17.73 -4.18 1.12
N VAL A 60 17.24 -5.23 1.78
CA VAL A 60 16.11 -6.03 1.30
C VAL A 60 14.83 -5.52 1.94
N LEU A 61 13.97 -4.90 1.13
CA LEU A 61 12.68 -4.35 1.51
C LEU A 61 11.55 -5.27 1.06
N ALA A 62 10.76 -5.80 2.00
CA ALA A 62 9.51 -6.46 1.68
C ALA A 62 8.35 -5.46 1.71
N THR A 63 7.59 -5.36 0.63
CA THR A 63 6.60 -4.29 0.45
C THR A 63 5.46 -4.71 -0.48
N TRP A 64 4.46 -3.84 -0.59
CA TRP A 64 3.31 -3.99 -1.47
C TRP A 64 3.66 -3.63 -2.93
N PRO A 65 2.89 -4.13 -3.94
CA PRO A 65 3.10 -3.74 -5.33
C PRO A 65 2.80 -2.24 -5.56
N ASN A 66 3.53 -1.60 -6.48
CA ASN A 66 3.33 -0.20 -6.89
C ASN A 66 3.34 0.83 -5.74
N TYR A 67 4.16 0.63 -4.72
CA TYR A 67 4.04 1.27 -3.43
C TYR A 67 5.19 2.21 -3.06
N HIS A 68 6.11 2.47 -3.99
CA HIS A 68 7.27 3.32 -3.79
C HIS A 68 7.65 4.10 -5.04
N ASN A 69 8.28 5.24 -4.84
CA ASN A 69 8.92 5.99 -5.91
C ASN A 69 10.31 5.41 -6.22
N ALA A 70 10.50 4.91 -7.45
CA ALA A 70 11.77 4.34 -7.88
C ALA A 70 12.93 5.35 -7.89
N GLU A 71 12.66 6.64 -8.07
CA GLU A 71 13.67 7.71 -8.04
C GLU A 71 14.22 7.91 -6.62
N ASN A 72 13.38 7.73 -5.59
CA ASN A 72 13.83 7.77 -4.19
C ASN A 72 14.85 6.65 -3.90
N PHE A 73 14.63 5.45 -4.43
CA PHE A 73 15.58 4.35 -4.25
C PHE A 73 16.88 4.59 -5.01
N ALA A 74 16.81 5.21 -6.19
CA ALA A 74 18.01 5.62 -6.91
C ALA A 74 18.82 6.69 -6.14
N ALA A 75 18.13 7.69 -5.57
CA ALA A 75 18.75 8.73 -4.74
C ALA A 75 19.33 8.15 -3.43
N PHE A 76 18.64 7.19 -2.81
CA PHE A 76 19.18 6.48 -1.65
C PHE A 76 20.47 5.73 -2.00
N ALA A 77 20.49 5.00 -3.11
CA ALA A 77 21.69 4.28 -3.56
C ALA A 77 22.84 5.22 -3.91
N GLU A 78 22.56 6.35 -4.55
CA GLU A 78 23.57 7.38 -4.83
C GLU A 78 24.18 7.96 -3.53
N LYS A 79 23.33 8.21 -2.53
CA LYS A 79 23.74 8.81 -1.26
C LYS A 79 24.52 7.84 -0.36
N THR A 80 24.19 6.55 -0.38
CA THR A 80 24.67 5.59 0.62
C THR A 80 25.53 4.47 0.05
N GLY A 81 25.48 4.24 -1.25
CA GLY A 81 26.08 3.09 -1.92
C GLY A 81 25.26 1.79 -1.81
N ALA A 82 24.17 1.77 -1.02
CA ALA A 82 23.34 0.60 -0.82
C ALA A 82 22.12 0.60 -1.78
N HIS A 83 21.91 -0.51 -2.50
CA HIS A 83 20.79 -0.66 -3.41
C HIS A 83 19.57 -1.29 -2.69
N VAL A 84 18.37 -0.76 -2.95
CA VAL A 84 17.14 -1.35 -2.44
C VAL A 84 16.74 -2.54 -3.31
N GLN A 85 16.67 -3.72 -2.70
CA GLN A 85 16.17 -4.95 -3.33
C GLN A 85 14.74 -5.17 -2.81
N MET A 86 13.73 -5.01 -3.69
CA MET A 86 12.33 -5.20 -3.31
C MET A 86 11.92 -6.66 -3.40
N ASN A 87 11.15 -7.10 -2.39
CA ASN A 87 10.37 -8.33 -2.38
C ASN A 87 8.89 -7.93 -2.24
N VAL A 88 8.08 -8.27 -3.22
CA VAL A 88 6.65 -7.94 -3.21
C VAL A 88 5.87 -9.12 -2.65
N PHE A 89 4.90 -8.85 -1.78
CA PHE A 89 3.96 -9.82 -1.23
C PHE A 89 2.52 -9.38 -1.48
N GLY A 90 1.58 -10.34 -1.44
CA GLY A 90 0.17 -10.12 -1.78
C GLY A 90 -0.74 -9.92 -0.57
N SER A 91 -0.33 -10.34 0.64
CA SER A 91 -1.17 -10.23 1.84
C SER A 91 -0.35 -10.19 3.14
N ASN A 92 -0.98 -9.69 4.21
CA ASN A 92 -0.38 -9.71 5.54
C ASN A 92 -0.24 -11.14 6.10
N GLU A 93 -1.12 -12.05 5.70
CA GLU A 93 -1.05 -13.48 6.05
C GLU A 93 0.18 -14.14 5.44
N GLU A 94 0.50 -13.84 4.17
CA GLU A 94 1.73 -14.29 3.51
C GLU A 94 2.97 -13.79 4.23
N MET A 95 2.96 -12.50 4.59
CA MET A 95 4.06 -11.85 5.31
C MET A 95 4.26 -12.49 6.69
N LEU A 96 3.18 -12.73 7.45
CA LEU A 96 3.23 -13.38 8.75
C LEU A 96 3.81 -14.81 8.62
N ALA A 97 3.31 -15.59 7.69
CA ALA A 97 3.79 -16.96 7.45
C ALA A 97 5.28 -16.99 7.09
N LYS A 98 5.74 -16.05 6.26
CA LYS A 98 7.14 -15.92 5.86
C LYS A 98 8.06 -15.60 7.06
N LEU A 99 7.63 -14.67 7.93
CA LEU A 99 8.39 -14.31 9.14
C LEU A 99 8.41 -15.44 10.16
N GLN A 100 7.28 -16.15 10.34
CA GLN A 100 7.19 -17.31 11.24
C GLN A 100 8.07 -18.49 10.79
N ALA A 101 8.23 -18.68 9.49
CA ALA A 101 9.11 -19.71 8.95
C ALA A 101 10.60 -19.45 9.25
N GLY A 102 10.94 -18.22 9.68
CA GLY A 102 12.30 -17.78 9.96
C GLY A 102 13.12 -17.55 8.69
N GLY A 103 14.22 -16.81 8.80
CA GLY A 103 15.13 -16.56 7.68
C GLY A 103 14.44 -15.91 6.48
N SER A 104 13.58 -14.91 6.70
CA SER A 104 12.86 -14.21 5.63
C SER A 104 13.81 -13.60 4.59
N GLY A 105 15.04 -13.27 5.01
CA GLY A 105 16.02 -12.55 4.22
C GLY A 105 15.69 -11.06 4.07
N TRP A 106 14.67 -10.57 4.79
CA TRP A 106 14.28 -9.17 4.78
C TRP A 106 15.03 -8.37 5.84
N ASP A 107 15.44 -7.16 5.50
CA ASP A 107 16.03 -6.20 6.43
C ASP A 107 14.99 -5.20 6.94
N LEU A 108 13.99 -4.92 6.10
CA LEU A 108 12.89 -4.00 6.35
C LEU A 108 11.63 -4.56 5.70
N PHE A 109 10.46 -4.35 6.32
CA PHE A 109 9.18 -4.71 5.71
C PHE A 109 8.08 -3.71 6.05
N VAL A 110 6.98 -3.76 5.28
CA VAL A 110 5.89 -2.78 5.36
C VAL A 110 4.58 -3.47 5.77
N PRO A 111 4.38 -3.74 7.08
CA PRO A 111 3.14 -4.32 7.60
C PRO A 111 2.02 -3.29 7.75
N THR A 112 0.77 -3.77 7.76
CA THR A 112 -0.41 -2.98 8.10
C THR A 112 -0.68 -2.99 9.60
N ASN A 113 -1.28 -1.93 10.13
CA ASN A 113 -1.51 -1.67 11.55
C ASN A 113 -1.98 -2.89 12.37
N TYR A 114 -2.98 -3.63 11.88
CA TYR A 114 -3.60 -4.73 12.62
C TYR A 114 -2.69 -5.95 12.84
N THR A 115 -1.52 -5.97 12.21
CA THR A 115 -0.56 -7.08 12.33
C THR A 115 0.53 -6.82 13.36
N ILE A 116 0.76 -5.56 13.76
CA ILE A 116 1.92 -5.15 14.58
C ILE A 116 1.93 -5.87 15.93
N SER A 117 0.80 -5.87 16.65
CA SER A 117 0.73 -6.55 17.96
C SER A 117 1.01 -8.06 17.85
N THR A 118 0.50 -8.71 16.80
CA THR A 118 0.77 -10.13 16.52
C THR A 118 2.26 -10.39 16.28
N TYR A 119 2.94 -9.52 15.52
CA TYR A 119 4.39 -9.66 15.34
C TYR A 119 5.17 -9.49 16.64
N VAL A 120 4.74 -8.57 17.51
CA VAL A 120 5.35 -8.36 18.84
C VAL A 120 5.13 -9.57 19.73
N GLU A 121 3.89 -10.09 19.84
CA GLU A 121 3.52 -11.26 20.64
C GLU A 121 4.31 -12.51 20.23
N LEU A 122 4.52 -12.68 18.93
CA LEU A 122 5.31 -13.80 18.37
C LEU A 122 6.82 -13.55 18.40
N GLY A 123 7.27 -12.38 18.89
CA GLY A 123 8.69 -12.04 18.96
C GLY A 123 9.37 -11.92 17.61
N LEU A 124 8.64 -11.52 16.55
CA LEU A 124 9.12 -11.42 15.18
C LEU A 124 9.72 -10.06 14.83
N ILE A 125 9.43 -9.02 15.62
CA ILE A 125 9.98 -7.67 15.50
C ILE A 125 10.48 -7.17 16.85
N GLU A 126 11.36 -6.15 16.84
CA GLU A 126 11.93 -5.54 18.05
C GLU A 126 11.57 -4.05 18.09
N PRO A 127 11.56 -3.41 19.29
CA PRO A 127 11.34 -1.98 19.39
C PRO A 127 12.39 -1.20 18.58
N LEU A 128 11.94 -0.14 17.90
CA LEU A 128 12.83 0.71 17.11
C LEU A 128 13.70 1.60 18.00
N ASP A 129 14.97 1.73 17.63
CA ASP A 129 15.88 2.70 18.20
C ASP A 129 15.70 4.07 17.50
N LEU A 130 14.95 4.97 18.15
CA LEU A 130 14.61 6.28 17.61
C LEU A 130 15.83 7.21 17.46
N ALA A 131 16.93 6.96 18.19
CA ALA A 131 18.17 7.72 18.00
C ALA A 131 18.76 7.52 16.59
N ARG A 132 18.38 6.43 15.93
CA ARG A 132 18.78 6.09 14.55
C ARG A 132 17.84 6.67 13.47
N LEU A 133 16.76 7.34 13.88
CA LEU A 133 15.74 7.90 13.01
C LEU A 133 15.59 9.43 13.21
N PRO A 134 16.63 10.22 12.97
CA PRO A 134 16.60 11.68 13.22
C PRO A 134 15.58 12.45 12.39
N ASN A 135 15.07 11.88 11.28
CA ASN A 135 13.99 12.47 10.48
C ASN A 135 12.60 12.16 11.04
N PHE A 136 12.49 11.18 11.96
CA PHE A 136 11.24 10.87 12.62
C PHE A 136 10.90 11.91 13.70
N ASP A 137 9.72 12.49 13.60
CA ASP A 137 9.15 13.37 14.60
C ASP A 137 7.75 12.89 14.98
N ALA A 138 7.63 12.20 16.11
CA ALA A 138 6.38 11.64 16.58
C ALA A 138 5.26 12.68 16.74
N ALA A 139 5.59 13.95 17.03
CA ALA A 139 4.63 15.03 17.20
C ALA A 139 3.99 15.47 15.87
N SER A 140 4.62 15.19 14.75
CA SER A 140 4.10 15.53 13.42
C SER A 140 3.02 14.55 12.92
N TYR A 141 2.88 13.38 13.56
CA TYR A 141 1.88 12.37 13.18
C TYR A 141 0.56 12.54 13.94
N GLU A 142 -0.53 12.16 13.31
CA GLU A 142 -1.79 12.01 14.04
C GLU A 142 -1.72 10.87 15.04
N LYS A 143 -2.19 11.15 16.27
CA LYS A 143 -2.16 10.20 17.38
C LYS A 143 -2.75 8.84 17.02
N ARG A 144 -3.89 8.82 16.31
CA ARG A 144 -4.58 7.58 15.89
C ARG A 144 -3.71 6.64 15.03
N PHE A 145 -2.82 7.20 14.19
CA PHE A 145 -1.89 6.39 13.40
C PHE A 145 -0.67 5.98 14.22
N MET A 146 -0.11 6.90 15.01
CA MET A 146 1.04 6.60 15.86
C MET A 146 0.77 5.47 16.85
N GLU A 147 -0.42 5.46 17.46
CA GLU A 147 -0.79 4.44 18.47
C GLU A 147 -0.81 3.02 17.90
N GLN A 148 -1.05 2.85 16.60
CA GLN A 148 -1.05 1.54 15.95
C GLN A 148 0.34 0.88 15.87
N GLY A 149 1.42 1.68 15.92
CA GLY A 149 2.80 1.19 15.92
C GLY A 149 3.36 0.92 17.33
N ILE A 150 2.56 1.21 18.38
CA ILE A 150 2.98 1.12 19.79
C ILE A 150 2.34 -0.10 20.45
N VAL A 151 3.17 -0.95 21.08
CA VAL A 151 2.74 -2.07 21.89
C VAL A 151 3.44 -1.98 23.25
N ASP A 152 2.70 -2.08 24.35
CA ASP A 152 3.20 -1.99 25.73
C ASP A 152 4.11 -0.75 25.95
N GLY A 153 3.71 0.39 25.38
CA GLY A 153 4.41 1.67 25.52
C GLY A 153 5.72 1.79 24.72
N LYS A 154 6.05 0.84 23.87
CA LYS A 154 7.23 0.86 23.00
C LYS A 154 6.82 0.97 21.54
N LEU A 155 7.56 1.76 20.76
CA LEU A 155 7.35 1.88 19.32
C LEU A 155 8.08 0.76 18.58
N TYR A 156 7.33 -0.09 17.89
CA TYR A 156 7.87 -1.22 17.10
C TYR A 156 7.88 -0.93 15.59
N ALA A 157 7.03 0.00 15.17
CA ALA A 157 6.94 0.36 13.76
C ALA A 157 6.59 1.85 13.63
N VAL A 158 7.16 2.53 12.64
CA VAL A 158 6.86 3.95 12.35
C VAL A 158 5.87 4.04 11.20
N PRO A 159 4.82 4.92 11.28
CA PRO A 159 3.86 5.06 10.20
C PRO A 159 4.53 5.49 8.89
N LYS A 160 4.20 4.82 7.80
CA LYS A 160 4.60 5.17 6.44
C LYS A 160 3.54 6.06 5.80
N ASN A 161 2.34 5.54 5.69
CA ASN A 161 1.19 6.19 5.09
C ASN A 161 -0.11 5.59 5.65
N TRP A 162 -1.24 6.14 5.23
CA TRP A 162 -2.56 5.62 5.56
C TRP A 162 -3.47 5.65 4.34
N GLY A 163 -4.57 4.96 4.44
CA GLY A 163 -5.60 4.97 3.43
C GLY A 163 -6.88 4.30 3.89
N THR A 164 -7.80 4.21 2.98
CA THR A 164 -9.11 3.60 3.19
C THR A 164 -9.33 2.51 2.16
N THR A 165 -10.21 1.58 2.46
CA THR A 165 -10.73 0.63 1.48
C THR A 165 -12.17 0.98 1.17
N GLY A 166 -12.41 1.33 -0.08
CA GLY A 166 -13.71 1.55 -0.66
C GLY A 166 -13.92 0.65 -1.87
N PHE A 167 -14.62 1.16 -2.87
CA PHE A 167 -14.74 0.50 -4.17
C PHE A 167 -14.70 1.52 -5.30
N VAL A 168 -14.17 1.09 -6.44
CA VAL A 168 -14.14 1.86 -7.69
C VAL A 168 -15.15 1.25 -8.66
N TYR A 169 -15.79 2.10 -9.46
CA TYR A 169 -16.69 1.65 -10.52
C TYR A 169 -16.58 2.53 -11.77
N ASP A 170 -16.82 1.92 -12.92
CA ASP A 170 -16.93 2.61 -14.21
C ASP A 170 -18.33 3.25 -14.35
N SER A 171 -18.40 4.58 -14.25
CA SER A 171 -19.66 5.34 -14.36
C SER A 171 -20.26 5.33 -15.77
N ASP A 172 -19.52 4.89 -16.78
CA ASP A 172 -20.06 4.65 -18.13
C ASP A 172 -20.83 3.34 -18.22
N LYS A 173 -20.55 2.38 -17.34
CA LYS A 173 -21.22 1.10 -17.24
C LYS A 173 -22.26 1.08 -16.13
N ILE A 174 -21.94 1.60 -14.94
CA ILE A 174 -22.80 1.61 -13.75
C ILE A 174 -23.37 3.02 -13.56
N LYS A 175 -24.63 3.21 -13.99
CA LYS A 175 -25.28 4.54 -13.97
C LYS A 175 -25.94 4.89 -12.64
N SER A 176 -26.11 3.94 -11.73
CA SER A 176 -26.80 4.13 -10.44
C SER A 176 -26.00 4.94 -9.41
N LYS A 177 -24.69 5.14 -9.62
CA LYS A 177 -23.78 5.85 -8.70
C LYS A 177 -23.85 5.29 -7.28
N PRO A 178 -23.44 4.02 -7.06
CA PRO A 178 -23.54 3.36 -5.76
C PRO A 178 -22.70 4.10 -4.70
N THR A 179 -23.24 4.15 -3.47
CA THR A 179 -22.63 4.83 -2.31
C THR A 179 -22.53 3.93 -1.08
N SER A 180 -22.89 2.65 -1.20
CA SER A 180 -22.97 1.74 -0.08
C SER A 180 -22.44 0.36 -0.43
N TRP A 181 -21.97 -0.38 0.58
CA TRP A 181 -21.58 -1.78 0.41
C TRP A 181 -22.79 -2.65 0.05
N LYS A 182 -23.98 -2.32 0.55
CA LYS A 182 -25.19 -3.02 0.15
C LYS A 182 -25.45 -2.91 -1.34
N GLU A 183 -25.37 -1.70 -1.91
CA GLU A 183 -25.50 -1.47 -3.36
C GLU A 183 -24.39 -2.15 -4.15
N PHE A 184 -23.16 -2.20 -3.61
CA PHE A 184 -22.04 -2.94 -4.22
C PHE A 184 -22.41 -4.42 -4.42
N TRP A 185 -22.91 -5.09 -3.38
CA TRP A 185 -23.26 -6.50 -3.45
C TRP A 185 -24.52 -6.76 -4.30
N GLU A 186 -25.50 -5.83 -4.29
CA GLU A 186 -26.68 -5.91 -5.14
C GLU A 186 -26.32 -5.78 -6.62
N LEU A 187 -25.45 -4.83 -6.98
CA LEU A 187 -24.94 -4.67 -8.35
C LEU A 187 -24.13 -5.89 -8.80
N ALA A 188 -23.31 -6.45 -7.91
CA ALA A 188 -22.55 -7.65 -8.22
C ALA A 188 -23.44 -8.85 -8.60
N LYS A 189 -24.60 -9.01 -7.96
CA LYS A 189 -25.59 -10.06 -8.28
C LYS A 189 -26.51 -9.69 -9.45
N GLY A 190 -26.55 -8.41 -9.82
CA GLY A 190 -27.45 -7.87 -10.83
C GLY A 190 -26.73 -7.35 -12.07
N ASP A 191 -26.85 -6.04 -12.31
CA ASP A 191 -26.41 -5.37 -13.56
C ASP A 191 -24.90 -5.48 -13.84
N ALA A 192 -24.07 -5.70 -12.82
CA ALA A 192 -22.63 -5.88 -12.96
C ALA A 192 -22.18 -7.35 -12.82
N SER A 193 -23.11 -8.32 -12.93
CA SER A 193 -22.78 -9.74 -12.81
C SER A 193 -21.70 -10.17 -13.81
N GLY A 194 -20.68 -10.87 -13.32
CA GLY A 194 -19.51 -11.27 -14.09
C GLY A 194 -18.50 -10.14 -14.36
N ARG A 195 -18.67 -8.96 -13.73
CA ARG A 195 -17.84 -7.77 -13.94
C ARG A 195 -17.33 -7.14 -12.63
N VAL A 196 -17.43 -7.83 -11.51
CA VAL A 196 -17.07 -7.33 -10.19
C VAL A 196 -15.89 -8.10 -9.63
N MET A 197 -14.93 -7.38 -9.07
CA MET A 197 -13.79 -7.98 -8.35
C MET A 197 -13.88 -7.70 -6.86
N VAL A 198 -13.46 -8.68 -6.08
CA VAL A 198 -13.38 -8.63 -4.61
C VAL A 198 -11.97 -8.95 -4.19
N HIS A 199 -11.47 -8.29 -3.14
CA HIS A 199 -10.15 -8.59 -2.59
C HIS A 199 -10.04 -10.06 -2.13
N ASP A 200 -8.86 -10.62 -2.25
CA ASP A 200 -8.59 -12.03 -2.01
C ASP A 200 -8.09 -12.34 -0.59
N TYR A 201 -8.24 -11.40 0.36
CA TYR A 201 -7.88 -11.60 1.76
C TYR A 201 -9.06 -11.34 2.70
N GLN A 202 -9.04 -12.03 3.86
CA GLN A 202 -10.18 -12.13 4.76
C GLN A 202 -10.64 -10.80 5.36
N LEU A 203 -9.70 -9.89 5.67
CA LEU A 203 -10.05 -8.67 6.39
C LEU A 203 -11.08 -7.84 5.60
N THR A 204 -10.77 -7.48 4.35
CA THR A 204 -11.63 -6.60 3.55
C THR A 204 -12.83 -7.31 2.94
N ALA A 205 -12.66 -8.54 2.42
CA ALA A 205 -13.78 -9.25 1.80
C ALA A 205 -14.90 -9.52 2.81
N ILE A 206 -14.56 -10.08 3.98
CA ILE A 206 -15.52 -10.37 5.05
C ILE A 206 -15.97 -9.07 5.73
N GLY A 207 -15.05 -8.15 6.04
CA GLY A 207 -15.37 -6.90 6.72
C GLY A 207 -16.37 -6.03 5.96
N ASN A 208 -16.23 -5.91 4.64
CA ASN A 208 -17.16 -5.14 3.82
C ASN A 208 -18.50 -5.87 3.61
N ALA A 209 -18.53 -7.21 3.65
CA ALA A 209 -19.78 -7.95 3.73
C ALA A 209 -20.51 -7.69 5.07
N LEU A 210 -19.79 -7.73 6.20
CA LEU A 210 -20.33 -7.39 7.52
C LEU A 210 -20.89 -5.96 7.57
N LYS A 211 -20.17 -4.99 7.01
CA LYS A 211 -20.61 -3.57 6.96
C LYS A 211 -21.95 -3.42 6.24
N SER A 212 -22.21 -4.19 5.19
CA SER A 212 -23.50 -4.12 4.46
C SER A 212 -24.71 -4.50 5.30
N PHE A 213 -24.51 -5.21 6.42
CA PHE A 213 -25.52 -5.54 7.43
C PHE A 213 -25.52 -4.56 8.62
N GLY A 214 -24.60 -3.59 8.66
CA GLY A 214 -24.43 -2.66 9.79
C GLY A 214 -23.64 -3.25 10.95
N TYR A 215 -22.96 -4.38 10.75
CA TYR A 215 -22.10 -4.99 11.77
C TYR A 215 -20.72 -4.30 11.81
N SER A 216 -19.93 -4.57 12.86
CA SER A 216 -18.54 -4.14 12.90
C SER A 216 -17.73 -4.81 11.79
N PHE A 217 -16.85 -4.04 11.16
CA PHE A 217 -15.88 -4.55 10.19
C PHE A 217 -15.01 -5.68 10.77
N ASN A 218 -14.78 -5.64 12.07
CA ASN A 218 -13.94 -6.58 12.81
C ASN A 218 -14.71 -7.71 13.50
N SER A 219 -16.00 -7.85 13.28
CA SER A 219 -16.81 -8.83 14.02
C SER A 219 -16.24 -10.25 13.92
N LEU A 220 -16.26 -10.94 15.07
CA LEU A 220 -15.99 -12.37 15.24
C LEU A 220 -17.24 -13.12 15.74
N ASP A 221 -18.38 -12.44 15.82
CA ASP A 221 -19.64 -13.09 16.22
C ASP A 221 -20.05 -14.16 15.19
N PRO A 222 -20.30 -15.40 15.61
CA PRO A 222 -20.60 -16.50 14.68
C PRO A 222 -21.83 -16.28 13.82
N LYS A 223 -22.85 -15.57 14.33
CA LYS A 223 -24.08 -15.28 13.58
C LYS A 223 -23.78 -14.22 12.50
N GLU A 224 -23.06 -13.16 12.86
CA GLU A 224 -22.69 -12.10 11.92
C GLU A 224 -21.76 -12.64 10.81
N LEU A 225 -20.82 -13.52 11.17
CA LEU A 225 -19.98 -14.22 10.20
C LEU A 225 -20.78 -15.15 9.29
N ALA A 226 -21.80 -15.82 9.80
CA ALA A 226 -22.69 -16.67 8.97
C ALA A 226 -23.51 -15.82 7.98
N ASP A 227 -23.99 -14.64 8.38
CA ASP A 227 -24.68 -13.70 7.48
C ASP A 227 -23.74 -13.20 6.38
N ALA A 228 -22.51 -12.84 6.72
CA ALA A 228 -21.48 -12.43 5.77
C ALA A 228 -21.10 -13.57 4.80
N GLU A 229 -20.91 -14.79 5.31
CA GLU A 229 -20.60 -15.97 4.51
C GLU A 229 -21.71 -16.25 3.48
N LYS A 230 -22.96 -16.23 3.94
CA LYS A 230 -24.11 -16.42 3.05
C LYS A 230 -24.09 -15.43 1.90
N LEU A 231 -23.89 -14.13 2.20
CA LEU A 231 -23.80 -13.09 1.16
C LEU A 231 -22.63 -13.34 0.19
N LEU A 232 -21.44 -13.67 0.70
CA LEU A 232 -20.27 -13.92 -0.12
C LEU A 232 -20.45 -15.14 -1.04
N LEU A 233 -21.06 -16.22 -0.54
CA LEU A 233 -21.36 -17.41 -1.34
C LEU A 233 -22.45 -17.14 -2.39
N GLU A 234 -23.48 -16.32 -2.08
CA GLU A 234 -24.47 -15.88 -3.05
C GLU A 234 -23.86 -15.03 -4.19
N VAL A 235 -22.89 -14.19 -3.86
CA VAL A 235 -22.24 -13.31 -4.84
C VAL A 235 -21.18 -14.05 -5.66
N LYS A 236 -20.56 -15.09 -5.13
CA LYS A 236 -19.44 -15.81 -5.77
C LYS A 236 -19.66 -16.17 -7.25
N PRO A 237 -20.80 -16.75 -7.69
CA PRO A 237 -21.05 -17.09 -9.09
C PRO A 237 -21.11 -15.87 -10.02
N HIS A 238 -21.28 -14.68 -9.45
CA HIS A 238 -21.43 -13.41 -10.15
C HIS A 238 -20.14 -12.58 -10.20
N LEU A 239 -19.07 -13.05 -9.58
CA LEU A 239 -17.79 -12.33 -9.59
C LEU A 239 -17.01 -12.62 -10.87
N PHE A 240 -16.32 -11.58 -11.37
CA PHE A 240 -15.29 -11.73 -12.38
C PHE A 240 -14.05 -12.43 -11.78
N ALA A 241 -13.60 -11.96 -10.61
CA ALA A 241 -12.48 -12.55 -9.89
C ALA A 241 -12.48 -12.20 -8.39
N ILE A 242 -11.81 -13.04 -7.60
CA ILE A 242 -11.37 -12.74 -6.23
C ILE A 242 -9.87 -12.53 -6.32
N ASN A 243 -9.42 -11.28 -6.42
CA ASN A 243 -8.04 -10.90 -6.60
C ASN A 243 -7.82 -9.43 -6.23
N SER A 244 -6.76 -9.14 -5.50
CA SER A 244 -6.38 -7.77 -5.12
C SER A 244 -5.53 -7.05 -6.17
N ASP A 245 -5.11 -7.70 -7.26
CA ASP A 245 -4.54 -7.07 -8.46
C ASP A 245 -5.63 -6.75 -9.49
N TYR A 246 -6.48 -5.79 -9.16
CA TYR A 246 -7.67 -5.41 -9.96
C TYR A 246 -7.40 -4.30 -10.99
N GLN A 247 -6.33 -3.50 -10.83
CA GLN A 247 -6.09 -2.36 -11.71
C GLN A 247 -6.04 -2.73 -13.21
N PRO A 248 -5.36 -3.81 -13.65
CA PRO A 248 -5.35 -4.19 -15.06
C PRO A 248 -6.76 -4.45 -15.61
N SER A 249 -7.59 -5.17 -14.86
CA SER A 249 -8.97 -5.52 -15.29
C SER A 249 -9.91 -4.32 -15.29
N MET A 250 -9.72 -3.36 -14.39
CA MET A 250 -10.45 -2.09 -14.40
C MET A 250 -10.04 -1.22 -15.60
N ARG A 251 -8.72 -1.14 -15.89
CA ARG A 251 -8.19 -0.31 -16.97
C ARG A 251 -8.56 -0.80 -18.36
N ASN A 252 -8.66 -2.11 -18.57
CA ASN A 252 -9.01 -2.71 -19.86
C ASN A 252 -10.53 -2.91 -20.05
N GLY A 253 -11.34 -2.67 -19.00
CA GLY A 253 -12.80 -2.79 -19.02
C GLY A 253 -13.32 -4.20 -18.86
N ASP A 254 -12.50 -5.18 -18.46
CA ASP A 254 -12.95 -6.54 -18.12
C ASP A 254 -13.78 -6.54 -16.83
N ALA A 255 -13.36 -5.74 -15.85
CA ALA A 255 -14.13 -5.45 -14.65
C ALA A 255 -14.74 -4.04 -14.72
N TRP A 256 -15.96 -3.89 -14.18
CA TRP A 256 -16.68 -2.62 -14.12
C TRP A 256 -16.74 -2.05 -12.70
N MET A 257 -16.51 -2.88 -11.71
CA MET A 257 -16.49 -2.49 -10.30
C MET A 257 -15.52 -3.40 -9.53
N SER A 258 -14.82 -2.82 -8.56
CA SER A 258 -13.91 -3.58 -7.70
C SER A 258 -13.82 -2.96 -6.31
N MET A 259 -13.62 -3.78 -5.26
CA MET A 259 -13.02 -3.28 -4.04
C MET A 259 -11.70 -2.60 -4.39
N CYS A 260 -11.38 -1.50 -3.72
CA CYS A 260 -10.28 -0.64 -4.15
C CYS A 260 -9.68 0.11 -2.97
N TRP A 261 -8.36 0.20 -2.93
CA TRP A 261 -7.64 1.07 -2.00
C TRP A 261 -7.58 2.50 -2.51
N THR A 262 -7.52 3.45 -1.58
CA THR A 262 -7.49 4.90 -1.85
C THR A 262 -6.54 5.30 -2.98
N GLY A 263 -5.25 4.93 -2.89
CA GLY A 263 -4.24 5.36 -3.85
C GLY A 263 -4.50 4.82 -5.26
N ASP A 264 -4.93 3.56 -5.36
CA ASP A 264 -5.32 2.96 -6.63
C ASP A 264 -6.57 3.65 -7.20
N GLY A 265 -7.54 3.98 -6.33
CA GLY A 265 -8.73 4.74 -6.71
C GLY A 265 -8.38 6.13 -7.27
N SER A 266 -7.47 6.84 -6.60
CA SER A 266 -6.96 8.14 -7.07
C SER A 266 -6.22 8.02 -8.42
N GLN A 267 -5.35 7.00 -8.58
CA GLN A 267 -4.66 6.74 -9.84
C GLN A 267 -5.64 6.40 -10.98
N LEU A 268 -6.60 5.50 -10.72
CA LEU A 268 -7.60 5.10 -11.70
C LEU A 268 -8.46 6.30 -12.13
N HIS A 269 -8.93 7.10 -11.18
CA HIS A 269 -9.75 8.30 -11.49
C HIS A 269 -8.96 9.34 -12.28
N ARG A 270 -7.69 9.59 -11.91
CA ARG A 270 -6.80 10.52 -12.61
C ARG A 270 -6.58 10.12 -14.07
N ASP A 271 -6.32 8.83 -14.30
CA ASP A 271 -5.99 8.32 -15.64
C ASP A 271 -7.24 8.06 -16.50
N LEU A 272 -8.36 7.72 -15.85
CA LEU A 272 -9.65 7.38 -16.45
C LEU A 272 -10.77 8.09 -15.67
N PRO A 273 -11.21 9.30 -16.07
CA PRO A 273 -12.17 10.12 -15.31
C PRO A 273 -13.56 9.47 -15.11
N ASN A 274 -13.91 8.45 -15.89
CA ASN A 274 -15.12 7.63 -15.70
C ASN A 274 -15.00 6.65 -14.52
N MET A 275 -13.79 6.35 -14.04
CA MET A 275 -13.60 5.56 -12.83
C MET A 275 -13.89 6.43 -11.60
N GLN A 276 -14.93 6.06 -10.87
CA GLN A 276 -15.38 6.78 -9.67
C GLN A 276 -15.08 5.92 -8.43
N PHE A 277 -14.43 6.51 -7.44
CA PHE A 277 -14.19 5.87 -6.16
C PHE A 277 -15.22 6.34 -5.13
N THR A 278 -15.64 5.43 -4.26
CA THR A 278 -16.51 5.77 -3.13
C THR A 278 -16.20 4.91 -1.90
N LEU A 279 -16.40 5.49 -0.74
CA LEU A 279 -16.45 4.76 0.52
C LEU A 279 -17.89 4.32 0.76
N GLY A 280 -18.09 3.11 1.28
CA GLY A 280 -19.41 2.68 1.71
C GLY A 280 -19.93 3.56 2.85
N LYS A 281 -21.16 4.07 2.73
CA LYS A 281 -21.78 4.93 3.78
C LYS A 281 -21.95 4.20 5.11
N GLU A 282 -21.93 2.86 5.10
CA GLU A 282 -21.95 2.03 6.31
C GLU A 282 -20.61 2.02 7.05
N GLY A 283 -19.58 2.67 6.52
CA GLY A 283 -18.20 2.60 6.97
C GLY A 283 -17.39 1.61 6.16
N GLY A 284 -16.32 1.09 6.76
CA GLY A 284 -15.39 0.18 6.10
C GLY A 284 -14.04 0.22 6.81
N GLU A 285 -12.98 -0.02 6.07
CA GLU A 285 -11.62 -0.07 6.60
C GLU A 285 -10.92 1.29 6.52
N LEU A 286 -10.35 1.71 7.65
CA LEU A 286 -9.22 2.64 7.73
C LEU A 286 -7.97 1.81 8.01
N TRP A 287 -6.89 2.05 7.30
CA TRP A 287 -5.64 1.34 7.53
C TRP A 287 -4.45 2.30 7.54
N SER A 288 -3.38 1.87 8.13
CA SER A 288 -2.08 2.54 8.07
C SER A 288 -0.99 1.48 7.94
N ASP A 289 -0.06 1.72 7.05
CA ASP A 289 1.10 0.87 6.87
C ASP A 289 2.32 1.49 7.54
N PHE A 290 3.24 0.63 7.90
CA PHE A 290 4.36 0.97 8.76
C PHE A 290 5.68 0.49 8.17
N PHE A 291 6.77 1.08 8.61
CA PHE A 291 8.09 0.50 8.48
C PHE A 291 8.44 -0.26 9.74
N ALA A 292 8.75 -1.54 9.63
CA ALA A 292 9.18 -2.39 10.73
C ALA A 292 10.42 -3.21 10.34
N ILE A 293 11.26 -3.50 11.32
CA ILE A 293 12.49 -4.29 11.13
C ILE A 293 12.24 -5.68 11.69
N PRO A 294 12.39 -6.76 10.89
CA PRO A 294 12.27 -8.10 11.38
C PRO A 294 13.38 -8.40 12.40
N LYS A 295 13.05 -9.17 13.44
CA LYS A 295 14.06 -9.66 14.37
C LYS A 295 15.09 -10.51 13.63
N GLY A 296 16.37 -10.23 13.86
CA GLY A 296 17.47 -10.92 13.19
C GLY A 296 17.70 -10.47 11.74
N ALA A 297 17.24 -9.28 11.35
CA ALA A 297 17.60 -8.66 10.07
C ALA A 297 19.13 -8.67 9.89
N GLU A 298 19.59 -9.09 8.69
CA GLU A 298 21.03 -9.20 8.42
C GLU A 298 21.73 -7.84 8.32
N ARG A 299 20.98 -6.81 7.90
CA ARG A 299 21.50 -5.46 7.62
C ARG A 299 20.69 -4.38 8.34
N PRO A 300 20.63 -4.40 9.70
CA PRO A 300 19.81 -3.44 10.45
C PRO A 300 20.27 -1.99 10.22
N ASP A 301 21.57 -1.76 9.99
CA ASP A 301 22.08 -0.40 9.70
C ASP A 301 21.52 0.13 8.38
N ALA A 302 21.44 -0.69 7.35
CA ALA A 302 20.83 -0.34 6.06
C ALA A 302 19.31 -0.13 6.18
N ALA A 303 18.62 -0.97 6.98
CA ALA A 303 17.19 -0.82 7.25
C ALA A 303 16.87 0.53 7.91
N TYR A 304 17.58 0.89 9.00
CA TYR A 304 17.41 2.20 9.66
C TYR A 304 17.75 3.37 8.73
N ALA A 305 18.80 3.24 7.93
CA ALA A 305 19.18 4.29 6.98
C ALA A 305 18.07 4.50 5.93
N LEU A 306 17.47 3.42 5.42
CA LEU A 306 16.38 3.51 4.44
C LEU A 306 15.10 4.07 5.08
N ILE A 307 14.70 3.59 6.27
CA ILE A 307 13.58 4.17 7.01
C ILE A 307 13.79 5.67 7.20
N ASN A 308 14.92 6.07 7.76
CA ASN A 308 15.20 7.48 8.02
C ASN A 308 15.22 8.33 6.74
N PHE A 309 15.71 7.79 5.63
CA PHE A 309 15.69 8.46 4.33
C PHE A 309 14.27 8.67 3.83
N LEU A 310 13.40 7.65 3.91
CA LEU A 310 12.00 7.71 3.47
C LEU A 310 11.12 8.57 4.39
N LEU A 311 11.54 8.79 5.65
CA LEU A 311 10.87 9.69 6.61
C LEU A 311 11.27 11.17 6.45
N ASP A 312 12.24 11.51 5.59
CA ASP A 312 12.49 12.89 5.23
C ASP A 312 11.26 13.46 4.51
N PRO A 313 10.67 14.58 4.96
CA PRO A 313 9.41 15.10 4.38
C PRO A 313 9.49 15.38 2.88
N GLN A 314 10.65 15.80 2.34
CA GLN A 314 10.82 16.04 0.91
C GLN A 314 10.85 14.72 0.11
N VAL A 315 11.46 13.68 0.66
CA VAL A 315 11.49 12.34 0.08
C VAL A 315 10.10 11.69 0.17
N ASN A 316 9.44 11.79 1.35
CA ASN A 316 8.12 11.23 1.57
C ASN A 316 7.05 11.89 0.69
N LYS A 317 7.16 13.20 0.42
CA LYS A 317 6.33 13.89 -0.57
C LYS A 317 6.35 13.18 -1.92
N LEU A 318 7.53 12.79 -2.41
CA LEU A 318 7.67 12.09 -3.69
C LEU A 318 7.04 10.68 -3.67
N GLU A 319 7.08 10.00 -2.50
CA GLU A 319 6.35 8.75 -2.28
C GLU A 319 4.83 8.98 -2.44
N VAL A 320 4.27 9.99 -1.74
CA VAL A 320 2.83 10.33 -1.80
C VAL A 320 2.40 10.67 -3.23
N GLU A 321 3.18 11.48 -3.95
CA GLU A 321 2.90 11.84 -5.35
C GLU A 321 2.93 10.64 -6.29
N ALA A 322 3.79 9.64 -6.00
CA ALA A 322 3.90 8.43 -6.82
C ALA A 322 2.76 7.44 -6.58
N HIS A 323 2.44 7.12 -5.32
CA HIS A 323 1.50 6.05 -5.01
C HIS A 323 0.08 6.52 -4.66
N GLY A 324 -0.14 7.84 -4.41
CA GLY A 324 -1.46 8.38 -4.15
C GLY A 324 -2.04 8.10 -2.75
N TYR A 325 -1.24 7.64 -1.78
CA TYR A 325 -1.66 7.44 -0.40
C TYR A 325 -1.17 8.59 0.48
N PRO A 326 -2.02 9.20 1.34
CA PRO A 326 -1.61 10.24 2.26
C PRO A 326 -0.50 9.78 3.21
N SER A 327 0.44 10.67 3.51
CA SER A 327 1.41 10.45 4.58
C SER A 327 0.73 10.48 5.96
N GLY A 328 1.29 9.73 6.92
CA GLY A 328 0.95 9.92 8.33
C GLY A 328 1.57 11.19 8.94
N ASP A 329 2.59 11.75 8.27
CA ASP A 329 3.37 12.91 8.73
C ASP A 329 2.79 14.22 8.16
N LYS A 330 2.26 15.08 9.02
CA LYS A 330 1.66 16.39 8.63
C LYS A 330 2.66 17.38 8.01
N ARG A 331 3.96 17.17 8.22
CA ARG A 331 5.00 17.99 7.56
C ARG A 331 4.99 17.76 6.05
N VAL A 332 4.57 16.56 5.61
CA VAL A 332 4.46 16.20 4.20
C VAL A 332 3.26 16.89 3.55
N ASP A 333 2.11 16.94 4.25
CA ASP A 333 0.90 17.61 3.73
C ASP A 333 1.19 19.08 3.36
N ALA A 334 2.02 19.77 4.17
CA ALA A 334 2.42 21.16 3.88
C ALA A 334 3.24 21.34 2.59
N LEU A 335 3.76 20.25 2.03
CA LEU A 335 4.58 20.24 0.81
C LEU A 335 3.80 19.78 -0.42
N LEU A 336 2.61 19.19 -0.24
CA LEU A 336 1.81 18.64 -1.33
C LEU A 336 1.09 19.74 -2.11
N PRO A 337 0.86 19.53 -3.42
CA PRO A 337 0.00 20.39 -4.21
C PRO A 337 -1.42 20.46 -3.62
N LYS A 338 -2.01 21.68 -3.64
CA LYS A 338 -3.37 21.86 -3.14
C LYS A 338 -4.40 20.92 -3.80
N ALA A 339 -4.23 20.61 -5.07
CA ALA A 339 -5.10 19.68 -5.80
C ALA A 339 -5.11 18.27 -5.21
N MET A 340 -4.00 17.81 -4.61
CA MET A 340 -3.95 16.51 -3.91
C MET A 340 -4.61 16.58 -2.54
N LEU A 341 -4.42 17.69 -1.82
CA LEU A 341 -5.07 17.89 -0.51
C LEU A 341 -6.59 18.06 -0.62
N ASP A 342 -7.06 18.59 -1.74
CA ASP A 342 -8.49 18.75 -2.04
C ASP A 342 -9.11 17.50 -2.69
N ASP A 343 -8.33 16.47 -3.00
CA ASP A 343 -8.83 15.21 -3.58
C ASP A 343 -9.61 14.42 -2.52
N PRO A 344 -10.95 14.27 -2.68
CA PRO A 344 -11.77 13.57 -1.70
C PRO A 344 -11.54 12.05 -1.66
N ILE A 345 -10.83 11.50 -2.64
CA ILE A 345 -10.41 10.11 -2.62
C ILE A 345 -9.25 9.95 -1.64
N MET A 346 -8.24 10.81 -1.73
CA MET A 346 -7.07 10.79 -0.85
C MET A 346 -7.39 11.28 0.56
N TYR A 347 -8.15 12.38 0.67
CA TYR A 347 -8.50 13.04 1.92
C TYR A 347 -10.04 13.12 2.06
N PRO A 348 -10.69 12.00 2.42
CA PRO A 348 -12.14 11.97 2.60
C PRO A 348 -12.61 12.92 3.71
N ALA A 349 -13.86 13.39 3.61
CA ALA A 349 -14.48 14.20 4.66
C ALA A 349 -14.45 13.51 6.03
N ALA A 350 -14.31 14.30 7.10
CA ALA A 350 -14.14 13.79 8.45
C ALA A 350 -15.29 12.86 8.90
N GLU A 351 -16.50 13.13 8.44
CA GLU A 351 -17.70 12.32 8.72
C GLU A 351 -17.55 10.89 8.17
N LEU A 352 -17.03 10.76 6.93
CA LEU A 352 -16.77 9.45 6.32
C LEU A 352 -15.65 8.72 7.05
N LEU A 353 -14.56 9.42 7.38
CA LEU A 353 -13.44 8.83 8.13
C LEU A 353 -13.85 8.34 9.51
N SER A 354 -14.80 9.02 10.18
CA SER A 354 -15.27 8.63 11.51
C SER A 354 -16.09 7.34 11.53
N ALA A 355 -16.64 6.93 10.39
CA ALA A 355 -17.38 5.68 10.24
C ALA A 355 -16.48 4.46 9.93
N LEU A 356 -15.20 4.70 9.65
CA LEU A 356 -14.25 3.64 9.31
C LEU A 356 -13.62 3.04 10.57
N GLU A 357 -13.24 1.77 10.48
CA GLU A 357 -12.60 1.03 11.57
C GLU A 357 -11.19 0.60 11.15
N PHE A 358 -10.21 0.72 12.05
CA PHE A 358 -8.95 0.00 11.86
C PHE A 358 -9.19 -1.49 11.96
N GLY A 359 -8.50 -2.27 11.12
CA GLY A 359 -8.47 -3.72 11.27
C GLY A 359 -7.95 -4.10 12.66
N ALA A 360 -8.59 -5.06 13.30
CA ALA A 360 -8.19 -5.58 14.61
C ALA A 360 -7.31 -6.82 14.47
N ALA A 361 -6.28 -6.96 15.31
CA ALA A 361 -5.35 -8.09 15.28
C ALA A 361 -6.06 -9.46 15.39
N ALA A 362 -7.14 -9.53 16.18
CA ALA A 362 -7.93 -10.74 16.31
C ALA A 362 -8.53 -11.25 14.99
N THR A 363 -8.73 -10.39 13.99
CA THR A 363 -9.22 -10.82 12.68
C THR A 363 -8.16 -11.57 11.89
N LEU A 364 -6.87 -11.22 12.04
CA LEU A 364 -5.76 -11.88 11.35
C LEU A 364 -5.62 -13.35 11.77
N THR A 365 -5.82 -13.62 13.05
CA THR A 365 -5.60 -14.93 13.66
C THR A 365 -6.88 -15.73 13.88
N SER A 366 -8.06 -15.22 13.46
CA SER A 366 -9.33 -15.94 13.60
C SER A 366 -9.41 -17.14 12.65
N PRO A 367 -9.52 -18.36 13.18
CA PRO A 367 -9.76 -19.55 12.38
C PRO A 367 -11.07 -19.48 11.60
N GLU A 368 -12.13 -18.93 12.23
CA GLU A 368 -13.47 -18.85 11.64
C GLU A 368 -13.46 -17.96 10.38
N ARG A 369 -12.78 -16.80 10.44
CA ARG A 369 -12.64 -15.91 9.26
C ARG A 369 -11.76 -16.56 8.18
N ALA A 370 -10.68 -17.23 8.55
CA ALA A 370 -9.80 -17.94 7.62
C ALA A 370 -10.54 -19.07 6.89
N GLU A 371 -11.33 -19.88 7.63
CA GLU A 371 -12.15 -20.95 7.05
C GLU A 371 -13.25 -20.40 6.15
N LEU A 372 -13.95 -19.32 6.57
CA LEU A 372 -14.94 -18.64 5.76
C LEU A 372 -14.33 -18.18 4.43
N MET A 373 -13.17 -17.51 4.49
CA MET A 373 -12.48 -17.06 3.28
C MET A 373 -12.06 -18.21 2.37
N ALA A 374 -11.61 -19.33 2.96
CA ALA A 374 -11.27 -20.53 2.20
C ALA A 374 -12.48 -21.12 1.48
N ARG A 375 -13.65 -21.23 2.17
CA ARG A 375 -14.90 -21.69 1.55
C ARG A 375 -15.37 -20.74 0.44
N PHE A 376 -15.29 -19.43 0.67
CA PHE A 376 -15.63 -18.42 -0.35
C PHE A 376 -14.77 -18.54 -1.60
N LYS A 377 -13.47 -18.77 -1.45
CA LYS A 377 -12.57 -18.95 -2.61
C LYS A 377 -12.83 -20.26 -3.36
N ALA A 378 -13.21 -21.31 -2.65
CA ALA A 378 -13.40 -22.66 -3.21
C ALA A 378 -14.76 -22.89 -3.88
N ALA A 379 -15.79 -22.09 -3.58
CA ALA A 379 -17.18 -22.23 -4.05
C ALA A 379 -17.36 -22.05 -5.57
#